data_b807b58a8f4fcd48e9a1cb0509501265
#
_entry.id   b807b58a8f4fcd48e9a1cb0509501265
#
_cell.length_a   1.000
_cell.length_b   1.000
_cell.length_c   1.000
_cell.angle_alpha   90.00
_cell.angle_beta   90.00
_cell.angle_gamma   90.00
#
_symmetry.space_group_name_H-M   'P 1'
#
loop_
_entity.id
_entity.type
_entity.pdbx_description
1 polymer ?
#
loop_
_entity_poly.entity_id
_entity_poly.type
_entity_poly.pdbx_seq_one_letter_code
_entity_poly.pdbx_strand_id
1 'polypeptide(L)'
;IYGWNKPKFVHLPLILNPSGKGKLSKRDGDKNGYPVFPIAWNGEFEGYKEKGFLPAAHLNYISQLGWSSSAENEVMSLGEVVDALDLKEIQKGGARFDYEKAKWVNQQHIQRLDVEQAKLLILGRCPELKEQYENEAVLKIVALIQERIELLNDVPALCSVFLEQPKTYDEKGMQKINKLDLDSLINSVIQLIGENNLDGFKDAVFRFCKEQSIGMGAVMQTLRMAAVGNLSGPDIVEVI
;
A
#
# COMPACT_ATOMS: atom_id res chain seq x y z
N ILE A 1 4.42 54.78 2.43
CA ILE A 1 3.94 55.61 1.29
C ILE A 1 2.48 55.28 1.01
N TYR A 2 2.08 54.01 1.04
CA TYR A 2 0.71 53.56 0.70
C TYR A 2 -0.19 53.35 1.91
N GLY A 3 0.28 53.55 3.16
CA GLY A 3 -0.50 53.36 4.37
C GLY A 3 -0.91 51.90 4.65
N TRP A 4 -0.33 50.93 3.95
CA TRP A 4 -0.65 49.51 4.16
C TRP A 4 -0.01 48.93 5.40
N ASN A 5 -0.70 47.99 6.04
CA ASN A 5 -0.13 47.27 7.18
C ASN A 5 1.05 46.41 6.65
N LYS A 6 2.13 46.39 7.45
CA LYS A 6 3.30 45.55 7.16
C LYS A 6 2.92 44.07 7.13
N PRO A 7 3.21 43.32 6.04
CA PRO A 7 2.97 41.90 6.03
C PRO A 7 3.89 41.19 7.04
N LYS A 8 3.44 40.05 7.54
CA LYS A 8 4.31 39.13 8.28
C LYS A 8 5.08 38.27 7.29
N PHE A 9 6.38 38.10 7.53
CA PHE A 9 7.26 37.25 6.72
C PHE A 9 7.59 35.99 7.48
N VAL A 10 7.47 34.84 6.79
CA VAL A 10 7.86 33.54 7.31
C VAL A 10 8.82 32.89 6.31
N HIS A 11 9.95 32.43 6.78
CA HIS A 11 10.96 31.74 5.98
C HIS A 11 10.93 30.26 6.31
N LEU A 12 10.51 29.42 5.36
CA LEU A 12 10.54 27.97 5.49
C LEU A 12 11.97 27.46 5.22
N PRO A 13 12.38 26.36 5.87
CA PRO A 13 13.67 25.74 5.62
C PRO A 13 13.74 25.15 4.21
N LEU A 14 14.97 24.93 3.73
CA LEU A 14 15.17 24.19 2.47
C LEU A 14 14.78 22.73 2.64
N ILE A 15 14.16 22.17 1.61
CA ILE A 15 14.01 20.70 1.51
C ILE A 15 15.33 20.14 1.01
N LEU A 16 15.93 19.29 1.81
CA LEU A 16 17.19 18.61 1.52
C LEU A 16 16.91 17.28 0.81
N ASN A 17 17.86 16.84 0.00
CA ASN A 17 17.78 15.52 -0.63
C ASN A 17 17.79 14.38 0.42
N PRO A 18 17.44 13.14 0.06
CA PRO A 18 17.41 12.01 1.00
C PRO A 18 18.71 11.74 1.75
N SER A 19 19.88 12.12 1.20
CA SER A 19 21.15 12.00 1.91
C SER A 19 21.37 13.07 2.99
N GLY A 20 20.51 14.10 3.03
CA GLY A 20 20.64 15.26 3.92
C GLY A 20 21.70 16.26 3.47
N LYS A 21 22.39 16.03 2.36
CA LYS A 21 23.46 16.89 1.84
C LYS A 21 22.99 17.62 0.58
N GLY A 22 22.73 18.91 0.72
CA GLY A 22 22.30 19.75 -0.40
C GLY A 22 20.79 19.77 -0.63
N LYS A 23 20.34 20.72 -1.42
CA LYS A 23 18.94 20.97 -1.74
C LYS A 23 18.39 19.85 -2.61
N LEU A 24 17.15 19.43 -2.35
CA LEU A 24 16.39 18.57 -3.26
C LEU A 24 16.23 19.25 -4.62
N SER A 25 16.62 18.57 -5.68
CA SER A 25 16.46 19.07 -7.06
C SER A 25 15.54 18.17 -7.87
N LYS A 26 14.99 18.72 -8.98
CA LYS A 26 14.18 17.97 -9.94
C LYS A 26 14.94 16.75 -10.50
N ARG A 27 16.24 16.95 -10.81
CA ARG A 27 17.12 15.89 -11.33
C ARG A 27 17.37 14.78 -10.31
N ASP A 28 17.39 15.12 -9.02
CA ASP A 28 17.53 14.10 -7.97
C ASP A 28 16.29 13.20 -7.90
N GLY A 29 15.10 13.80 -8.06
CA GLY A 29 13.85 13.07 -8.12
C GLY A 29 13.81 12.11 -9.30
N ASP A 30 14.08 12.59 -10.50
CA ASP A 30 14.10 11.81 -11.73
C ASP A 30 15.11 10.64 -11.63
N LYS A 31 16.34 10.93 -11.26
CA LYS A 31 17.42 9.94 -11.13
C LYS A 31 17.10 8.83 -10.10
N ASN A 32 16.38 9.14 -9.04
CA ASN A 32 16.10 8.22 -7.93
C ASN A 32 14.66 7.70 -7.93
N GLY A 33 13.84 8.08 -8.93
CA GLY A 33 12.50 7.55 -9.14
C GLY A 33 11.41 8.09 -8.19
N TYR A 34 11.67 9.18 -7.45
CA TYR A 34 10.65 9.81 -6.61
C TYR A 34 10.13 11.13 -7.20
N PRO A 35 8.84 11.46 -7.04
CA PRO A 35 8.24 12.66 -7.60
C PRO A 35 8.68 13.92 -6.83
N VAL A 36 8.81 15.03 -7.54
CA VAL A 36 9.09 16.35 -6.96
C VAL A 36 7.94 17.33 -7.22
N PHE A 37 7.07 17.01 -8.17
CA PHE A 37 5.90 17.81 -8.52
C PHE A 37 4.62 17.14 -8.05
N PRO A 38 3.57 17.91 -7.71
CA PRO A 38 2.25 17.35 -7.37
C PRO A 38 1.61 16.59 -8.53
N ILE A 39 1.80 17.09 -9.75
CA ILE A 39 1.30 16.50 -11.01
C ILE A 39 2.44 16.44 -12.03
N ALA A 40 2.28 15.64 -13.07
CA ALA A 40 3.25 15.56 -14.17
C ALA A 40 3.58 16.95 -14.74
N TRP A 41 4.85 17.17 -15.04
CA TRP A 41 5.35 18.45 -15.54
C TRP A 41 6.00 18.27 -16.92
N ASN A 42 5.49 19.00 -17.91
CA ASN A 42 5.99 19.04 -19.31
C ASN A 42 6.15 17.67 -19.99
N GLY A 43 5.53 16.60 -19.50
CA GLY A 43 5.72 15.24 -20.02
C GLY A 43 7.09 14.62 -19.72
N GLU A 44 7.97 15.32 -19.03
CA GLU A 44 9.31 14.86 -18.68
C GLU A 44 9.39 14.24 -17.27
N PHE A 45 8.54 14.75 -16.35
CA PHE A 45 8.58 14.35 -14.93
C PHE A 45 7.22 13.85 -14.49
N GLU A 46 7.19 12.64 -13.89
CA GLU A 46 6.01 12.16 -13.19
C GLU A 46 5.82 12.90 -11.87
N GLY A 47 4.56 13.20 -11.56
CA GLY A 47 4.17 13.83 -10.29
C GLY A 47 3.70 12.81 -9.25
N TYR A 48 3.38 13.29 -8.04
CA TYR A 48 2.79 12.47 -6.97
C TYR A 48 1.48 11.81 -7.41
N LYS A 49 0.64 12.53 -8.17
CA LYS A 49 -0.62 12.00 -8.73
C LYS A 49 -0.37 10.78 -9.63
N GLU A 50 0.58 10.88 -10.55
CA GLU A 50 0.92 9.82 -11.51
C GLU A 50 1.56 8.62 -10.81
N LYS A 51 2.30 8.85 -9.71
CA LYS A 51 2.82 7.78 -8.82
C LYS A 51 1.74 7.11 -7.97
N GLY A 52 0.52 7.65 -7.95
CA GLY A 52 -0.60 7.05 -7.22
C GLY A 52 -0.77 7.53 -5.78
N PHE A 53 -0.28 8.72 -5.44
CA PHE A 53 -0.55 9.34 -4.15
C PHE A 53 -1.94 9.97 -4.10
N LEU A 54 -2.59 9.88 -2.95
CA LEU A 54 -3.80 10.64 -2.65
C LEU A 54 -3.46 12.13 -2.41
N PRO A 55 -4.27 13.07 -2.91
CA PRO A 55 -4.04 14.50 -2.65
C PRO A 55 -3.94 14.86 -1.17
N ALA A 56 -4.81 14.27 -0.33
CA ALA A 56 -4.80 14.49 1.12
C ALA A 56 -3.50 13.99 1.77
N ALA A 57 -3.01 12.82 1.37
CA ALA A 57 -1.78 12.24 1.85
C ALA A 57 -0.55 13.07 1.44
N HIS A 58 -0.51 13.49 0.17
CA HIS A 58 0.55 14.37 -0.33
C HIS A 58 0.59 15.68 0.46
N LEU A 59 -0.56 16.31 0.67
CA LEU A 59 -0.66 17.56 1.43
C LEU A 59 -0.23 17.38 2.89
N ASN A 60 -0.66 16.30 3.55
CA ASN A 60 -0.23 15.97 4.90
C ASN A 60 1.29 15.77 4.97
N TYR A 61 1.89 15.03 4.03
CA TYR A 61 3.32 14.81 3.99
C TYR A 61 4.11 16.11 3.79
N ILE A 62 3.74 16.94 2.80
CA ILE A 62 4.48 18.18 2.53
C ILE A 62 4.32 19.22 3.64
N SER A 63 3.19 19.24 4.37
CA SER A 63 3.01 20.15 5.50
C SER A 63 4.00 19.90 6.62
N GLN A 64 4.44 18.63 6.79
CA GLN A 64 5.43 18.24 7.81
C GLN A 64 6.88 18.50 7.37
N LEU A 65 7.13 18.87 6.12
CA LEU A 65 8.47 19.21 5.67
C LEU A 65 8.85 20.61 6.17
N GLY A 66 9.62 20.63 7.25
CA GLY A 66 10.07 21.87 7.88
C GLY A 66 9.17 22.41 8.98
N TRP A 67 8.13 21.69 9.34
CA TRP A 67 7.33 21.92 10.54
C TRP A 67 7.22 20.61 11.32
N SER A 68 7.43 20.69 12.64
CA SER A 68 7.24 19.56 13.55
C SER A 68 6.02 19.86 14.40
N SER A 69 4.91 19.19 14.09
CA SER A 69 3.74 19.27 14.95
C SER A 69 4.08 18.77 16.34
N SER A 70 3.63 19.48 17.36
CA SER A 70 3.56 18.99 18.75
C SER A 70 2.45 17.93 18.91
N ALA A 71 1.58 17.75 17.90
CA ALA A 71 0.57 16.71 17.90
C ALA A 71 1.23 15.33 17.79
N GLU A 72 0.73 14.37 18.57
CA GLU A 72 1.21 12.99 18.57
C GLU A 72 0.95 12.25 17.24
N ASN A 73 0.03 12.75 16.40
CA ASN A 73 -0.38 12.13 15.16
C ASN A 73 0.40 12.67 13.95
N GLU A 74 1.12 11.80 13.27
CA GLU A 74 1.77 12.13 11.99
C GLU A 74 0.80 12.12 10.80
N VAL A 75 -0.32 11.40 10.89
CA VAL A 75 -1.32 11.27 9.82
C VAL A 75 -2.50 12.18 10.14
N MET A 76 -2.59 13.29 9.42
CA MET A 76 -3.54 14.38 9.66
C MET A 76 -4.34 14.73 8.42
N SER A 77 -5.61 15.02 8.60
CA SER A 77 -6.43 15.70 7.58
C SER A 77 -5.98 17.14 7.39
N LEU A 78 -6.42 17.79 6.31
CA LEU A 78 -6.14 19.22 6.11
C LEU A 78 -6.66 20.09 7.26
N GLY A 79 -7.84 19.77 7.82
CA GLY A 79 -8.41 20.49 8.96
C GLY A 79 -7.50 20.40 10.19
N GLU A 80 -7.07 19.17 10.54
CA GLU A 80 -6.15 18.94 11.66
C GLU A 80 -4.79 19.63 11.46
N VAL A 81 -4.27 19.66 10.21
CA VAL A 81 -3.04 20.41 9.89
C VAL A 81 -3.24 21.91 10.13
N VAL A 82 -4.37 22.48 9.68
CA VAL A 82 -4.69 23.91 9.84
C VAL A 82 -4.83 24.27 11.31
N ASP A 83 -5.51 23.44 12.10
CA ASP A 83 -5.73 23.66 13.53
C ASP A 83 -4.46 23.51 14.36
N ALA A 84 -3.56 22.61 13.96
CA ALA A 84 -2.32 22.34 14.67
C ALA A 84 -1.18 23.31 14.29
N LEU A 85 -1.23 23.97 13.12
CA LEU A 85 -0.12 24.75 12.59
C LEU A 85 0.22 25.96 13.45
N ASP A 86 1.34 25.90 14.18
CA ASP A 86 1.96 27.07 14.81
C ASP A 86 3.25 27.46 14.07
N LEU A 87 3.31 28.72 13.64
CA LEU A 87 4.47 29.29 12.96
C LEU A 87 5.74 29.29 13.82
N LYS A 88 5.60 29.18 15.15
CA LYS A 88 6.73 29.09 16.09
C LYS A 88 7.42 27.73 16.03
N GLU A 89 6.72 26.70 15.57
CA GLU A 89 7.21 25.33 15.46
C GLU A 89 7.89 25.04 14.10
N ILE A 90 8.00 26.06 13.25
CA ILE A 90 8.75 25.94 12.00
C ILE A 90 10.22 25.71 12.32
N GLN A 91 10.77 24.64 11.77
CA GLN A 91 12.16 24.25 11.98
C GLN A 91 13.11 25.28 11.34
N LYS A 92 14.24 25.55 12.02
CA LYS A 92 15.29 26.43 11.47
C LYS A 92 16.24 25.69 10.53
N GLY A 93 16.36 24.38 10.67
CA GLY A 93 17.20 23.53 9.85
C GLY A 93 16.49 23.02 8.58
N GLY A 94 17.25 22.56 7.59
CA GLY A 94 16.66 21.95 6.39
C GLY A 94 15.87 20.68 6.70
N ALA A 95 14.69 20.54 6.08
CA ALA A 95 13.88 19.33 6.19
C ALA A 95 14.40 18.27 5.21
N ARG A 96 14.75 17.10 5.71
CA ARG A 96 15.19 15.98 4.87
C ARG A 96 13.98 15.34 4.19
N PHE A 97 14.04 15.23 2.86
CA PHE A 97 13.04 14.50 2.09
C PHE A 97 13.17 13.00 2.35
N ASP A 98 12.05 12.35 2.64
CA ASP A 98 11.95 10.91 2.87
C ASP A 98 10.80 10.34 2.06
N TYR A 99 11.13 9.62 0.95
CA TYR A 99 10.13 9.06 0.06
C TYR A 99 9.39 7.88 0.69
N GLU A 100 10.08 7.08 1.50
CA GLU A 100 9.45 5.95 2.20
C GLU A 100 8.42 6.45 3.22
N LYS A 101 8.75 7.53 3.95
CA LYS A 101 7.78 8.19 4.82
C LYS A 101 6.58 8.74 4.03
N ALA A 102 6.81 9.31 2.84
CA ALA A 102 5.72 9.78 1.99
C ALA A 102 4.77 8.63 1.60
N LYS A 103 5.29 7.48 1.19
CA LYS A 103 4.51 6.28 0.87
C LYS A 103 3.76 5.77 2.08
N TRP A 104 4.40 5.69 3.22
CA TRP A 104 3.76 5.28 4.47
C TRP A 104 2.58 6.21 4.86
N VAL A 105 2.76 7.53 4.78
CA VAL A 105 1.66 8.49 5.00
C VAL A 105 0.52 8.22 4.02
N ASN A 106 0.82 7.96 2.75
CA ASN A 106 -0.19 7.65 1.75
C ASN A 106 -0.96 6.36 2.08
N GLN A 107 -0.25 5.30 2.44
CA GLN A 107 -0.86 4.04 2.90
C GLN A 107 -1.80 4.28 4.09
N GLN A 108 -1.37 5.06 5.09
CA GLN A 108 -2.19 5.37 6.25
C GLN A 108 -3.47 6.14 5.88
N HIS A 109 -3.40 7.05 4.90
CA HIS A 109 -4.58 7.74 4.39
C HIS A 109 -5.52 6.77 3.64
N ILE A 110 -4.98 5.82 2.85
CA ILE A 110 -5.79 4.81 2.17
C ILE A 110 -6.47 3.89 3.19
N GLN A 111 -5.77 3.46 4.23
CA GLN A 111 -6.32 2.59 5.29
C GLN A 111 -7.45 3.26 6.10
N ARG A 112 -7.46 4.59 6.19
CA ARG A 112 -8.51 5.36 6.88
C ARG A 112 -9.79 5.57 6.07
N LEU A 113 -9.77 5.27 4.78
CA LEU A 113 -10.95 5.35 3.94
C LEU A 113 -11.96 4.27 4.36
N ASP A 114 -13.25 4.61 4.29
CA ASP A 114 -14.26 3.56 4.35
C ASP A 114 -14.19 2.65 3.12
N VAL A 115 -14.77 1.47 3.23
CA VAL A 115 -14.67 0.44 2.19
C VAL A 115 -15.28 0.88 0.84
N GLU A 116 -16.30 1.72 0.84
CA GLU A 116 -16.90 2.23 -0.38
C GLU A 116 -16.01 3.27 -1.07
N GLN A 117 -15.35 4.14 -0.29
CA GLN A 117 -14.36 5.08 -0.81
C GLN A 117 -13.14 4.34 -1.38
N ALA A 118 -12.63 3.35 -0.65
CA ALA A 118 -11.53 2.50 -1.12
C ALA A 118 -11.92 1.74 -2.39
N LYS A 119 -13.14 1.20 -2.48
CA LYS A 119 -13.66 0.53 -3.67
C LYS A 119 -13.61 1.43 -4.90
N LEU A 120 -14.04 2.69 -4.78
CA LEU A 120 -14.01 3.63 -5.91
C LEU A 120 -12.59 3.84 -6.44
N LEU A 121 -11.61 3.98 -5.55
CA LEU A 121 -10.20 4.15 -5.94
C LEU A 121 -9.63 2.88 -6.59
N ILE A 122 -9.93 1.72 -6.02
CA ILE A 122 -9.46 0.42 -6.51
C ILE A 122 -10.07 0.12 -7.87
N LEU A 123 -11.38 0.26 -8.04
CA LEU A 123 -12.06 0.05 -9.32
C LEU A 123 -11.62 1.06 -10.39
N GLY A 124 -11.19 2.26 -10.00
CA GLY A 124 -10.60 3.24 -10.92
C GLY A 124 -9.23 2.80 -11.48
N ARG A 125 -8.56 1.81 -10.85
CA ARG A 125 -7.28 1.25 -11.27
C ARG A 125 -7.36 -0.18 -11.79
N CYS A 126 -8.42 -0.90 -11.42
CA CYS A 126 -8.69 -2.28 -11.78
C CYS A 126 -10.21 -2.48 -11.99
N PRO A 127 -10.78 -1.98 -13.11
CA PRO A 127 -12.20 -2.10 -13.40
C PRO A 127 -12.64 -3.56 -13.62
N GLU A 128 -11.72 -4.44 -14.00
CA GLU A 128 -11.94 -5.87 -14.28
C GLU A 128 -12.56 -6.61 -13.08
N LEU A 129 -12.29 -6.15 -11.85
CA LEU A 129 -12.91 -6.72 -10.66
C LEU A 129 -14.44 -6.63 -10.70
N LYS A 130 -14.98 -5.51 -11.20
CA LYS A 130 -16.42 -5.31 -11.32
C LYS A 130 -17.04 -6.16 -12.43
N GLU A 131 -16.26 -6.52 -13.43
CA GLU A 131 -16.71 -7.35 -14.56
C GLU A 131 -16.78 -8.83 -14.18
N GLN A 132 -15.91 -9.28 -13.26
CA GLN A 132 -15.79 -10.69 -12.88
C GLN A 132 -16.51 -11.05 -11.57
N TYR A 133 -16.76 -10.07 -10.69
CA TYR A 133 -17.27 -10.32 -9.34
C TYR A 133 -18.51 -9.50 -9.02
N GLU A 134 -19.44 -10.11 -8.28
CA GLU A 134 -20.55 -9.44 -7.65
C GLU A 134 -20.08 -8.40 -6.61
N ASN A 135 -20.92 -7.39 -6.35
CA ASN A 135 -20.54 -6.27 -5.48
C ASN A 135 -20.07 -6.70 -4.07
N GLU A 136 -20.67 -7.75 -3.50
CA GLU A 136 -20.27 -8.26 -2.18
C GLU A 136 -18.85 -8.86 -2.21
N ALA A 137 -18.53 -9.63 -3.23
CA ALA A 137 -17.19 -10.18 -3.41
C ALA A 137 -16.15 -9.07 -3.67
N VAL A 138 -16.50 -8.06 -4.46
CA VAL A 138 -15.64 -6.88 -4.66
C VAL A 138 -15.34 -6.18 -3.33
N LEU A 139 -16.33 -6.00 -2.45
CA LEU A 139 -16.11 -5.38 -1.13
C LEU A 139 -15.16 -6.22 -0.24
N LYS A 140 -15.29 -7.54 -0.27
CA LYS A 140 -14.36 -8.45 0.43
C LYS A 140 -12.95 -8.31 -0.12
N ILE A 141 -12.76 -8.32 -1.44
CA ILE A 141 -11.45 -8.13 -2.08
C ILE A 141 -10.85 -6.77 -1.69
N VAL A 142 -11.65 -5.71 -1.75
CA VAL A 142 -11.22 -4.36 -1.34
C VAL A 142 -10.69 -4.36 0.09
N ALA A 143 -11.43 -4.94 1.04
CA ALA A 143 -11.02 -5.03 2.44
C ALA A 143 -9.69 -5.79 2.61
N LEU A 144 -9.48 -6.86 1.83
CA LEU A 144 -8.25 -7.68 1.87
C LEU A 144 -7.00 -6.97 1.35
N ILE A 145 -7.14 -6.09 0.34
CA ILE A 145 -5.99 -5.44 -0.29
C ILE A 145 -5.75 -4.02 0.21
N GLN A 146 -6.76 -3.33 0.76
CA GLN A 146 -6.68 -1.94 1.18
C GLN A 146 -5.49 -1.65 2.10
N GLU A 147 -5.24 -2.50 3.09
CA GLU A 147 -4.12 -2.35 4.04
C GLU A 147 -2.73 -2.45 3.38
N ARG A 148 -2.67 -3.04 2.19
CA ARG A 148 -1.42 -3.34 1.47
C ARG A 148 -1.08 -2.31 0.39
N ILE A 149 -2.00 -1.40 0.09
CA ILE A 149 -1.81 -0.39 -0.94
C ILE A 149 -0.93 0.73 -0.37
N GLU A 150 0.32 0.82 -0.78
CA GLU A 150 1.16 1.98 -0.51
C GLU A 150 0.87 3.10 -1.50
N LEU A 151 0.74 2.77 -2.78
CA LEU A 151 0.41 3.66 -3.88
C LEU A 151 -0.75 3.09 -4.70
N LEU A 152 -1.62 3.93 -5.25
CA LEU A 152 -2.71 3.44 -6.11
C LEU A 152 -2.22 2.69 -7.35
N ASN A 153 -0.96 2.86 -7.73
CA ASN A 153 -0.33 2.12 -8.82
C ASN A 153 -0.02 0.66 -8.46
N ASP A 154 -0.08 0.29 -7.17
CA ASP A 154 0.10 -1.10 -6.72
C ASP A 154 -1.18 -1.92 -6.91
N VAL A 155 -2.32 -1.24 -7.07
CA VAL A 155 -3.65 -1.89 -7.15
C VAL A 155 -3.74 -2.96 -8.23
N PRO A 156 -3.31 -2.75 -9.50
CA PRO A 156 -3.41 -3.80 -10.51
C PRO A 156 -2.65 -5.07 -10.13
N ALA A 157 -1.46 -4.94 -9.54
CA ALA A 157 -0.67 -6.08 -9.09
C ALA A 157 -1.31 -6.82 -7.91
N LEU A 158 -1.93 -6.07 -6.97
CA LEU A 158 -2.65 -6.66 -5.84
C LEU A 158 -3.95 -7.36 -6.29
N CYS A 159 -4.63 -6.82 -7.31
CA CYS A 159 -5.86 -7.40 -7.85
C CYS A 159 -5.59 -8.63 -8.73
N SER A 160 -4.42 -8.75 -9.35
CA SER A 160 -4.10 -9.85 -10.28
C SER A 160 -4.30 -11.24 -9.68
N VAL A 161 -4.09 -11.37 -8.37
CA VAL A 161 -4.31 -12.63 -7.61
C VAL A 161 -5.76 -13.13 -7.71
N PHE A 162 -6.71 -12.23 -7.85
CA PHE A 162 -8.13 -12.56 -7.95
C PHE A 162 -8.59 -12.72 -9.40
N LEU A 163 -7.88 -12.14 -10.35
CA LEU A 163 -8.30 -12.09 -11.76
C LEU A 163 -7.67 -13.16 -12.63
N GLU A 164 -6.44 -13.57 -12.31
CA GLU A 164 -5.66 -14.47 -13.16
C GLU A 164 -4.90 -15.50 -12.34
N GLN A 165 -4.73 -16.69 -12.91
CA GLN A 165 -3.81 -17.68 -12.37
C GLN A 165 -2.36 -17.15 -12.46
N PRO A 166 -1.49 -17.45 -11.47
CA PRO A 166 -0.10 -17.04 -11.52
C PRO A 166 0.61 -17.60 -12.73
N LYS A 167 1.25 -16.72 -13.52
CA LYS A 167 2.04 -17.10 -14.71
C LYS A 167 3.47 -17.47 -14.37
N THR A 168 3.95 -17.02 -13.22
CA THR A 168 5.31 -17.26 -12.72
C THR A 168 5.26 -17.58 -11.24
N TYR A 169 6.23 -18.35 -10.77
CA TYR A 169 6.33 -18.78 -9.37
C TYR A 169 7.67 -18.34 -8.79
N ASP A 170 7.64 -17.85 -7.54
CA ASP A 170 8.86 -17.46 -6.80
C ASP A 170 9.77 -18.69 -6.60
N GLU A 171 11.01 -18.62 -7.08
CA GLU A 171 11.96 -19.73 -7.00
C GLU A 171 12.24 -20.17 -5.56
N LYS A 172 12.34 -19.23 -4.62
CA LYS A 172 12.56 -19.53 -3.19
C LYS A 172 11.34 -20.20 -2.57
N GLY A 173 10.15 -19.77 -2.97
CA GLY A 173 8.91 -20.41 -2.61
C GLY A 173 8.83 -21.84 -3.11
N MET A 174 9.10 -22.05 -4.39
CA MET A 174 9.14 -23.40 -5.00
C MET A 174 10.15 -24.33 -4.32
N GLN A 175 11.36 -23.84 -4.02
CA GLN A 175 12.38 -24.65 -3.31
C GLN A 175 11.92 -25.09 -1.91
N LYS A 176 11.07 -24.30 -1.23
CA LYS A 176 10.53 -24.66 0.09
C LYS A 176 9.45 -25.73 -0.01
N ILE A 177 8.53 -25.59 -0.97
CA ILE A 177 7.40 -26.53 -1.10
C ILE A 177 7.78 -27.83 -1.82
N ASN A 178 8.78 -27.83 -2.72
CA ASN A 178 9.25 -29.03 -3.43
C ASN A 178 9.80 -30.14 -2.52
N LYS A 179 9.97 -29.85 -1.23
CA LYS A 179 10.35 -30.86 -0.22
C LYS A 179 9.14 -31.67 0.30
N LEU A 180 7.94 -31.29 -0.10
CA LEU A 180 6.68 -31.92 0.29
C LEU A 180 6.16 -32.80 -0.82
N ASP A 181 5.34 -33.80 -0.49
CA ASP A 181 4.53 -34.51 -1.47
C ASP A 181 3.37 -33.61 -1.91
N LEU A 182 3.64 -32.80 -2.95
CA LEU A 182 2.72 -31.76 -3.39
C LEU A 182 1.43 -32.34 -3.97
N ASP A 183 1.49 -33.45 -4.72
CA ASP A 183 0.32 -34.04 -5.35
C ASP A 183 -0.68 -34.55 -4.31
N SER A 184 -0.20 -35.26 -3.31
CA SER A 184 -1.02 -35.70 -2.18
C SER A 184 -1.59 -34.53 -1.39
N LEU A 185 -0.77 -33.52 -1.13
CA LEU A 185 -1.17 -32.35 -0.36
C LEU A 185 -2.23 -31.52 -1.09
N ILE A 186 -2.02 -31.21 -2.37
CA ILE A 186 -2.94 -30.40 -3.17
C ILE A 186 -4.28 -31.13 -3.34
N ASN A 187 -4.27 -32.42 -3.65
CA ASN A 187 -5.51 -33.21 -3.78
C ASN A 187 -6.31 -33.24 -2.47
N SER A 188 -5.62 -33.42 -1.32
CA SER A 188 -6.27 -33.39 -0.01
C SER A 188 -6.88 -32.02 0.30
N VAL A 189 -6.20 -30.94 -0.06
CA VAL A 189 -6.71 -29.57 0.14
C VAL A 189 -7.89 -29.27 -0.75
N ILE A 190 -7.87 -29.68 -2.03
CA ILE A 190 -9.02 -29.54 -2.95
C ILE A 190 -10.24 -30.27 -2.39
N GLN A 191 -10.05 -31.48 -1.85
CA GLN A 191 -11.12 -32.23 -1.20
C GLN A 191 -11.68 -31.49 0.02
N LEU A 192 -10.80 -30.94 0.89
CA LEU A 192 -11.20 -30.16 2.07
C LEU A 192 -12.01 -28.91 1.70
N ILE A 193 -11.61 -28.20 0.66
CA ILE A 193 -12.36 -27.04 0.13
C ILE A 193 -13.75 -27.48 -0.33
N GLY A 194 -13.83 -28.57 -1.09
CA GLY A 194 -15.10 -29.10 -1.61
C GLY A 194 -16.06 -29.57 -0.51
N GLU A 195 -15.54 -30.11 0.59
CA GLU A 195 -16.34 -30.67 1.67
C GLU A 195 -16.82 -29.65 2.71
N ASN A 196 -16.05 -28.58 2.96
CA ASN A 196 -16.26 -27.68 4.12
C ASN A 196 -16.82 -26.30 3.78
N ASN A 197 -17.10 -26.00 2.53
CA ASN A 197 -17.76 -24.76 2.12
C ASN A 197 -17.15 -23.49 2.76
N LEU A 198 -15.83 -23.37 2.81
CA LEU A 198 -14.99 -22.27 3.33
C LEU A 198 -15.12 -21.97 4.85
N ASP A 199 -16.32 -21.97 5.42
CA ASP A 199 -16.58 -21.62 6.84
C ASP A 199 -15.85 -22.52 7.85
N GLY A 200 -15.59 -23.78 7.49
CA GLY A 200 -14.83 -24.75 8.32
C GLY A 200 -13.43 -25.03 7.81
N PHE A 201 -12.97 -24.33 6.77
CA PHE A 201 -11.73 -24.67 6.06
C PHE A 201 -10.49 -24.59 6.96
N LYS A 202 -10.34 -23.54 7.78
CA LYS A 202 -9.20 -23.41 8.72
C LYS A 202 -9.13 -24.58 9.70
N ASP A 203 -10.27 -24.98 10.24
CA ASP A 203 -10.35 -26.10 11.19
C ASP A 203 -10.11 -27.44 10.50
N ALA A 204 -10.59 -27.61 9.27
CA ALA A 204 -10.34 -28.80 8.47
C ALA A 204 -8.86 -28.94 8.10
N VAL A 205 -8.21 -27.86 7.67
CA VAL A 205 -6.75 -27.83 7.42
C VAL A 205 -5.97 -28.12 8.70
N PHE A 206 -6.38 -27.58 9.85
CA PHE A 206 -5.72 -27.85 11.12
C PHE A 206 -5.81 -29.35 11.49
N ARG A 207 -6.98 -29.98 11.36
CA ARG A 207 -7.17 -31.42 11.59
C ARG A 207 -6.32 -32.24 10.62
N PHE A 208 -6.36 -31.93 9.34
CA PHE A 208 -5.54 -32.59 8.31
C PHE A 208 -4.04 -32.50 8.64
N CYS A 209 -3.53 -31.33 9.01
CA CYS A 209 -2.13 -31.15 9.41
C CYS A 209 -1.74 -32.05 10.59
N LYS A 210 -2.63 -32.19 11.56
CA LYS A 210 -2.41 -33.03 12.74
C LYS A 210 -2.39 -34.52 12.39
N GLU A 211 -3.31 -34.96 11.52
CA GLU A 211 -3.41 -36.36 11.07
C GLU A 211 -2.22 -36.76 10.22
N GLN A 212 -1.79 -35.90 9.32
CA GLN A 212 -0.66 -36.16 8.40
C GLN A 212 0.71 -35.82 9.00
N SER A 213 0.76 -35.28 10.23
CA SER A 213 2.00 -34.80 10.86
C SER A 213 2.75 -33.73 10.01
N ILE A 214 2.00 -32.90 9.26
CA ILE A 214 2.52 -31.82 8.43
C ILE A 214 2.29 -30.49 9.15
N GLY A 215 3.27 -29.61 9.11
CA GLY A 215 3.14 -28.26 9.69
C GLY A 215 2.13 -27.41 8.92
N MET A 216 1.21 -26.73 9.63
CA MET A 216 0.20 -25.84 9.01
C MET A 216 0.83 -24.78 8.11
N GLY A 217 1.99 -24.25 8.48
CA GLY A 217 2.74 -23.30 7.67
C GLY A 217 3.14 -23.85 6.30
N ALA A 218 3.44 -25.14 6.19
CA ALA A 218 3.78 -25.79 4.93
C ALA A 218 2.56 -25.87 4.01
N VAL A 219 1.40 -26.27 4.54
CA VAL A 219 0.13 -26.31 3.79
C VAL A 219 -0.26 -24.91 3.29
N MET A 220 -0.22 -23.90 4.17
CA MET A 220 -0.56 -22.53 3.81
C MET A 220 0.41 -21.92 2.79
N GLN A 221 1.71 -22.26 2.87
CA GLN A 221 2.68 -21.83 1.84
C GLN A 221 2.42 -22.50 0.50
N THR A 222 2.06 -23.79 0.48
CA THR A 222 1.72 -24.51 -0.75
C THR A 222 0.48 -23.90 -1.40
N LEU A 223 -0.59 -23.66 -0.61
CA LEU A 223 -1.79 -22.98 -1.13
C LEU A 223 -1.48 -21.61 -1.68
N ARG A 224 -0.68 -20.82 -0.96
CA ARG A 224 -0.29 -19.50 -1.40
C ARG A 224 0.53 -19.54 -2.69
N MET A 225 1.46 -20.47 -2.81
CA MET A 225 2.19 -20.66 -4.06
C MET A 225 1.27 -21.05 -5.20
N ALA A 226 0.32 -21.95 -4.97
CA ALA A 226 -0.62 -22.39 -6.01
C ALA A 226 -1.54 -21.23 -6.47
N ALA A 227 -2.09 -20.44 -5.55
CA ALA A 227 -3.04 -19.38 -5.85
C ALA A 227 -2.40 -18.05 -6.26
N VAL A 228 -1.24 -17.70 -5.67
CA VAL A 228 -0.63 -16.37 -5.80
C VAL A 228 0.71 -16.39 -6.54
N GLY A 229 1.37 -17.55 -6.62
CA GLY A 229 2.70 -17.71 -7.24
C GLY A 229 3.86 -17.23 -6.37
N ASN A 230 3.62 -16.69 -5.16
CA ASN A 230 4.66 -16.23 -4.25
C ASN A 230 4.29 -16.49 -2.77
N LEU A 231 5.25 -16.27 -1.84
CA LEU A 231 5.05 -16.50 -0.40
C LEU A 231 4.42 -15.31 0.33
N SER A 232 4.23 -14.17 -0.31
CA SER A 232 3.62 -12.96 0.24
C SER A 232 2.27 -12.67 -0.42
N GLY A 233 1.38 -11.98 0.26
CA GLY A 233 0.06 -11.65 -0.28
C GLY A 233 -1.01 -11.59 0.82
N PRO A 234 -2.29 -11.39 0.45
CA PRO A 234 -3.43 -11.40 1.39
C PRO A 234 -3.58 -12.74 2.12
N ASP A 235 -4.45 -12.82 3.12
CA ASP A 235 -4.73 -14.10 3.80
C ASP A 235 -5.26 -15.10 2.76
N ILE A 236 -4.53 -16.22 2.61
CA ILE A 236 -4.83 -17.18 1.54
C ILE A 236 -6.17 -17.88 1.75
N VAL A 237 -6.64 -17.98 2.98
CA VAL A 237 -7.94 -18.59 3.30
C VAL A 237 -9.10 -17.69 2.87
N GLU A 238 -8.86 -16.38 2.84
CA GLU A 238 -9.84 -15.40 2.40
C GLU A 238 -9.78 -15.13 0.89
N VAL A 239 -8.71 -15.58 0.22
CA VAL A 239 -8.53 -15.50 -1.24
C VAL A 239 -9.19 -16.68 -1.94
N ILE A 240 -9.19 -17.87 -1.32
CA ILE A 240 -9.82 -19.10 -1.81
C ILE A 240 -11.32 -19.07 -1.60
#